data_36b6f7b62d2dfbf13e8a43e894fe8725
#
_entry.id   36b6f7b62d2dfbf13e8a43e894fe8725
#
_cell.length_a   1.000
_cell.length_b   1.000
_cell.length_c   1.000
_cell.angle_alpha   90.00
_cell.angle_beta   90.00
_cell.angle_gamma   90.00
#
_symmetry.space_group_name_H-M   'P 1'
#
loop_
_entity.id
_entity.type
_entity.pdbx_description
1 polymer ?
#
loop_
_entity_poly.entity_id
_entity_poly.type
_entity_poly.pdbx_seq_one_letter_code
_entity_poly.pdbx_strand_id
1 'polypeptide(L)'
;MKCYLSRNYKGVSSSGYKAKTDMEDLMAGWGFRNIGLKRTFSPHVIVSFVLTLFGVLKALVCLRKGDILFLQYPLKKYFSFICNVAHFKGCKIVILIHDLGSFRRKKLSVSQEIKRLEHADYIIATNPAMQQWIKDRHCQIPVGHLGVWDYLSVARPDAHKELPSPPYQIVYAGALSRRKNAFLYSWGEKIEGYSVNLYGSGFFLEEAKGREHFRIKGFVQSDTLIESVEGDFGLVWDGDSVETCCGDFGEYLQFNTPHKTSLYIRCGLPVIIWERAALAPFVQSNRLGLCIGKLEDLNRLLLSITVEEYREMRNNVLR
;
A
#
# COMPACT_ATOMS: atom_id res chain seq x y z
N MET A 1 -5.30 12.79 -26.14
CA MET A 1 -3.98 12.63 -25.46
C MET A 1 -4.19 11.99 -24.11
N LYS A 2 -3.19 11.23 -23.56
CA LYS A 2 -3.24 10.70 -22.20
C LYS A 2 -2.77 11.77 -21.22
N CYS A 3 -3.53 12.02 -20.17
CA CYS A 3 -3.20 13.04 -19.15
C CYS A 3 -3.56 12.58 -17.74
N TYR A 4 -2.93 13.19 -16.75
CA TYR A 4 -3.17 12.93 -15.34
C TYR A 4 -3.24 14.23 -14.53
N LEU A 5 -3.82 14.15 -13.33
CA LEU A 5 -3.93 15.25 -12.40
C LEU A 5 -2.98 15.04 -11.22
N SER A 6 -1.86 15.76 -11.23
CA SER A 6 -1.00 15.85 -10.04
C SER A 6 -1.60 16.79 -9.00
N ARG A 7 -1.25 16.58 -7.75
CA ARG A 7 -1.82 17.33 -6.61
C ARG A 7 -0.84 17.57 -5.48
N ASN A 8 -1.29 18.27 -4.45
CA ASN A 8 -0.53 18.43 -3.22
C ASN A 8 -0.58 17.15 -2.36
N TYR A 9 0.58 16.73 -1.87
CA TYR A 9 0.77 15.68 -0.88
C TYR A 9 1.25 16.28 0.44
N LYS A 10 0.84 15.69 1.59
CA LYS A 10 1.08 16.31 2.91
C LYS A 10 2.51 16.19 3.45
N GLY A 11 3.40 15.53 2.75
CA GLY A 11 4.80 15.38 3.17
C GLY A 11 5.57 14.46 2.25
N VAL A 12 6.84 14.75 2.04
CA VAL A 12 7.74 13.96 1.19
C VAL A 12 8.00 12.58 1.80
N SER A 13 8.07 12.51 3.13
CA SER A 13 8.43 11.32 3.89
C SER A 13 7.24 10.44 4.28
N SER A 14 6.02 10.77 3.87
CA SER A 14 4.84 9.97 4.22
C SER A 14 4.71 8.76 3.32
N SER A 15 4.96 7.57 3.85
CA SER A 15 4.73 6.27 3.18
C SER A 15 3.31 6.14 2.57
N GLY A 16 2.33 6.86 3.12
CA GLY A 16 0.95 6.85 2.62
C GLY A 16 0.73 7.52 1.26
N TYR A 17 1.73 8.21 0.73
CA TYR A 17 1.65 8.87 -0.59
C TYR A 17 2.61 8.25 -1.62
N LYS A 18 3.54 7.40 -1.21
CA LYS A 18 4.57 6.81 -2.07
C LYS A 18 3.96 6.17 -3.32
N ALA A 19 2.99 5.26 -3.18
CA ALA A 19 2.34 4.63 -4.34
C ALA A 19 1.73 5.65 -5.33
N LYS A 20 1.23 6.79 -4.83
CA LYS A 20 0.64 7.83 -5.70
C LYS A 20 1.68 8.65 -6.43
N THR A 21 2.77 8.97 -5.76
CA THR A 21 3.87 9.72 -6.38
C THR A 21 4.61 8.85 -7.38
N ASP A 22 4.82 7.58 -7.08
CA ASP A 22 5.43 6.63 -8.00
C ASP A 22 4.58 6.46 -9.27
N MET A 23 3.26 6.37 -9.13
CA MET A 23 2.36 6.33 -10.30
C MET A 23 2.41 7.61 -11.13
N GLU A 24 2.57 8.80 -10.50
CA GLU A 24 2.77 10.02 -11.27
C GLU A 24 4.10 10.01 -12.04
N ASP A 25 5.16 9.49 -11.42
CA ASP A 25 6.49 9.38 -12.07
C ASP A 25 6.46 8.38 -13.23
N LEU A 26 5.80 7.24 -13.07
CA LEU A 26 5.57 6.28 -14.15
C LEU A 26 4.74 6.88 -15.30
N MET A 27 3.63 7.54 -14.98
CA MET A 27 2.80 8.20 -16.01
C MET A 27 3.59 9.28 -16.76
N ALA A 28 4.41 10.07 -16.05
CA ALA A 28 5.27 11.06 -16.69
C ALA A 28 6.31 10.39 -17.61
N GLY A 29 6.94 9.30 -17.16
CA GLY A 29 7.87 8.50 -17.97
C GLY A 29 7.23 7.88 -19.21
N TRP A 30 5.94 7.55 -19.15
CA TRP A 30 5.16 7.07 -20.31
C TRP A 30 4.62 8.18 -21.21
N GLY A 31 5.03 9.43 -20.98
CA GLY A 31 4.63 10.58 -21.80
C GLY A 31 3.21 11.10 -21.51
N PHE A 32 2.60 10.76 -20.38
CA PHE A 32 1.32 11.36 -19.99
C PHE A 32 1.54 12.81 -19.56
N ARG A 33 0.66 13.68 -19.99
CA ARG A 33 0.73 15.10 -19.64
C ARG A 33 0.09 15.39 -18.29
N ASN A 34 0.83 16.00 -17.37
CA ASN A 34 0.23 16.57 -16.17
C ASN A 34 -0.57 17.82 -16.51
N ILE A 35 -1.89 17.79 -16.31
CA ILE A 35 -2.79 18.92 -16.54
C ILE A 35 -3.09 19.73 -15.28
N GLY A 36 -2.69 19.22 -14.10
CA GLY A 36 -2.78 19.94 -12.83
C GLY A 36 -1.61 20.88 -12.56
N LEU A 37 -1.46 21.30 -11.32
CA LEU A 37 -0.25 21.96 -10.84
C LEU A 37 0.91 20.96 -10.75
N LYS A 38 2.15 21.46 -10.63
CA LYS A 38 3.28 20.62 -10.24
C LYS A 38 3.01 19.98 -8.89
N ARG A 39 3.56 18.77 -8.67
CA ARG A 39 3.53 18.09 -7.37
C ARG A 39 4.09 19.01 -6.28
N THR A 40 3.37 19.11 -5.18
CA THR A 40 3.77 19.89 -4.00
C THR A 40 3.59 19.06 -2.73
N PHE A 41 4.25 19.47 -1.64
CA PHE A 41 4.29 18.71 -0.39
C PHE A 41 3.94 19.57 0.83
N SER A 42 2.96 20.48 0.70
CA SER A 42 2.56 21.33 1.82
C SER A 42 1.72 20.58 2.85
N PRO A 43 2.08 20.57 4.14
CA PRO A 43 1.30 19.98 5.22
C PRO A 43 0.11 20.85 5.64
N HIS A 44 0.15 22.17 5.35
CA HIS A 44 -0.87 23.12 5.77
C HIS A 44 -2.20 22.89 5.09
N VAL A 45 -3.28 22.77 5.87
CA VAL A 45 -4.61 22.40 5.37
C VAL A 45 -5.16 23.43 4.37
N ILE A 46 -5.02 24.74 4.69
CA ILE A 46 -5.52 25.83 3.84
C ILE A 46 -4.74 25.88 2.53
N VAL A 47 -3.41 25.85 2.59
CA VAL A 47 -2.53 25.84 1.42
C VAL A 47 -2.83 24.62 0.53
N SER A 48 -2.95 23.45 1.13
CA SER A 48 -3.31 22.22 0.43
C SER A 48 -4.67 22.31 -0.26
N PHE A 49 -5.65 22.96 0.39
CA PHE A 49 -6.97 23.18 -0.21
C PHE A 49 -6.89 24.11 -1.42
N VAL A 50 -6.22 25.26 -1.27
CA VAL A 50 -6.05 26.26 -2.34
C VAL A 50 -5.31 25.65 -3.53
N LEU A 51 -4.16 24.98 -3.29
CA LEU A 51 -3.39 24.31 -4.35
C LEU A 51 -4.23 23.24 -5.07
N THR A 52 -5.02 22.46 -4.33
CA THR A 52 -5.89 21.44 -4.93
C THR A 52 -6.96 22.08 -5.80
N LEU A 53 -7.61 23.15 -5.34
CA LEU A 53 -8.63 23.88 -6.09
C LEU A 53 -8.06 24.44 -7.39
N PHE A 54 -6.94 25.18 -7.31
CA PHE A 54 -6.29 25.73 -8.51
C PHE A 54 -5.81 24.63 -9.46
N GLY A 55 -5.28 23.52 -8.93
CA GLY A 55 -4.90 22.36 -9.74
C GLY A 55 -6.09 21.76 -10.51
N VAL A 56 -7.26 21.66 -9.87
CA VAL A 56 -8.49 21.18 -10.50
C VAL A 56 -8.97 22.18 -11.56
N LEU A 57 -9.05 23.47 -11.24
CA LEU A 57 -9.48 24.51 -12.20
C LEU A 57 -8.57 24.54 -13.44
N LYS A 58 -7.26 24.50 -13.24
CA LYS A 58 -6.29 24.40 -14.36
C LYS A 58 -6.53 23.14 -15.19
N ALA A 59 -6.72 21.99 -14.55
CA ALA A 59 -6.97 20.74 -15.24
C ALA A 59 -8.21 20.82 -16.12
N LEU A 60 -9.30 21.41 -15.59
CA LEU A 60 -10.53 21.58 -16.36
C LEU A 60 -10.35 22.48 -17.57
N VAL A 61 -9.55 23.54 -17.48
CA VAL A 61 -9.20 24.39 -18.64
C VAL A 61 -8.34 23.64 -19.64
N CYS A 62 -7.35 22.87 -19.18
CA CYS A 62 -6.39 22.17 -20.03
C CYS A 62 -6.96 20.94 -20.77
N LEU A 63 -8.07 20.36 -20.31
CA LEU A 63 -8.73 19.21 -20.93
C LEU A 63 -9.28 19.57 -22.31
N ARG A 64 -9.05 18.72 -23.29
CA ARG A 64 -9.54 18.87 -24.68
C ARG A 64 -10.36 17.65 -25.08
N LYS A 65 -11.28 17.82 -26.00
CA LYS A 65 -12.08 16.73 -26.58
C LYS A 65 -11.17 15.58 -27.06
N GLY A 66 -11.53 14.36 -26.69
CA GLY A 66 -10.78 13.14 -27.02
C GLY A 66 -9.59 12.85 -26.11
N ASP A 67 -9.32 13.66 -25.07
CA ASP A 67 -8.32 13.32 -24.05
C ASP A 67 -8.79 12.13 -23.20
N ILE A 68 -7.82 11.35 -22.68
CA ILE A 68 -8.03 10.31 -21.70
C ILE A 68 -7.44 10.81 -20.37
N LEU A 69 -8.31 11.06 -19.41
CA LEU A 69 -7.93 11.53 -18.08
C LEU A 69 -7.74 10.38 -17.11
N PHE A 70 -6.52 10.22 -16.61
CA PHE A 70 -6.17 9.29 -15.56
C PHE A 70 -6.31 9.93 -14.17
N LEU A 71 -7.15 9.35 -13.31
CA LEU A 71 -7.38 9.82 -11.95
C LEU A 71 -6.99 8.77 -10.93
N GLN A 72 -6.22 9.17 -9.94
CA GLN A 72 -5.88 8.33 -8.78
C GLN A 72 -6.96 8.47 -7.69
N TYR A 73 -7.78 7.44 -7.52
CA TYR A 73 -8.86 7.41 -6.53
C TYR A 73 -8.35 6.99 -5.14
N PRO A 74 -8.84 7.56 -4.03
CA PRO A 74 -9.89 8.57 -3.96
C PRO A 74 -9.39 10.00 -4.18
N LEU A 75 -10.17 10.78 -4.91
CA LEU A 75 -10.05 12.22 -5.02
C LEU A 75 -11.26 12.86 -4.31
N LYS A 76 -11.09 13.26 -3.05
CA LYS A 76 -12.18 13.42 -2.09
C LYS A 76 -13.31 14.39 -2.47
N LYS A 77 -12.99 15.67 -2.77
CA LYS A 77 -14.02 16.72 -2.88
C LYS A 77 -14.48 16.98 -4.31
N TYR A 78 -13.60 16.82 -5.26
CA TYR A 78 -13.83 17.29 -6.64
C TYR A 78 -14.02 16.14 -7.63
N PHE A 79 -14.08 14.89 -7.15
CA PHE A 79 -14.07 13.71 -8.02
C PHE A 79 -15.20 13.72 -9.05
N SER A 80 -16.46 13.71 -8.59
CA SER A 80 -17.61 13.70 -9.51
C SER A 80 -17.68 14.97 -10.38
N PHE A 81 -17.31 16.13 -9.82
CA PHE A 81 -17.26 17.38 -10.58
C PHE A 81 -16.25 17.30 -11.74
N ILE A 82 -15.02 16.84 -11.48
CA ILE A 82 -14.01 16.67 -12.52
C ILE A 82 -14.49 15.67 -13.58
N CYS A 83 -15.08 14.56 -13.17
CA CYS A 83 -15.58 13.54 -14.08
C CYS A 83 -16.69 14.11 -14.99
N ASN A 84 -17.66 14.81 -14.42
CA ASN A 84 -18.76 15.39 -15.18
C ASN A 84 -18.26 16.42 -16.20
N VAL A 85 -17.34 17.31 -15.79
CA VAL A 85 -16.77 18.30 -16.73
C VAL A 85 -15.90 17.62 -17.81
N ALA A 86 -15.14 16.60 -17.47
CA ALA A 86 -14.36 15.84 -18.44
C ALA A 86 -15.28 15.19 -19.48
N HIS A 87 -16.37 14.54 -19.07
CA HIS A 87 -17.35 13.95 -19.96
C HIS A 87 -18.05 15.01 -20.81
N PHE A 88 -18.45 16.15 -20.22
CA PHE A 88 -19.03 17.25 -20.99
C PHE A 88 -18.11 17.76 -22.10
N LYS A 89 -16.79 17.73 -21.87
CA LYS A 89 -15.78 18.07 -22.88
C LYS A 89 -15.48 16.94 -23.88
N GLY A 90 -16.13 15.78 -23.77
CA GLY A 90 -15.89 14.62 -24.63
C GLY A 90 -14.59 13.89 -24.33
N CYS A 91 -14.12 13.90 -23.10
CA CYS A 91 -12.97 13.14 -22.61
C CYS A 91 -13.43 11.78 -22.07
N LYS A 92 -12.49 10.82 -22.06
CA LYS A 92 -12.62 9.53 -21.37
C LYS A 92 -11.91 9.57 -20.01
N ILE A 93 -12.41 8.81 -19.05
CA ILE A 93 -11.89 8.78 -17.68
C ILE A 93 -11.48 7.37 -17.31
N VAL A 94 -10.24 7.22 -16.87
CA VAL A 94 -9.71 5.99 -16.29
C VAL A 94 -9.38 6.26 -14.81
N ILE A 95 -9.90 5.42 -13.92
CA ILE A 95 -9.64 5.52 -12.48
C ILE A 95 -8.68 4.42 -12.07
N LEU A 96 -7.59 4.78 -11.35
CA LEU A 96 -6.75 3.85 -10.62
C LEU A 96 -7.09 3.93 -9.12
N ILE A 97 -7.58 2.84 -8.56
CA ILE A 97 -7.96 2.79 -7.14
C ILE A 97 -6.73 2.54 -6.28
N HIS A 98 -6.49 3.38 -5.28
CA HIS A 98 -5.52 3.13 -4.20
C HIS A 98 -6.20 2.63 -2.94
N ASP A 99 -7.35 3.20 -2.60
CA ASP A 99 -8.13 2.84 -1.42
C ASP A 99 -9.62 3.00 -1.71
N LEU A 100 -10.43 2.13 -1.10
CA LEU A 100 -11.88 2.25 -1.06
C LEU A 100 -12.30 2.93 0.27
N GLY A 101 -13.07 4.00 0.17
CA GLY A 101 -13.49 4.81 1.31
C GLY A 101 -14.56 4.15 2.18
N SER A 102 -15.29 3.18 1.63
CA SER A 102 -16.29 2.36 2.32
C SER A 102 -15.68 1.39 3.34
N PHE A 103 -14.39 1.00 3.17
CA PHE A 103 -13.69 0.11 4.11
C PHE A 103 -12.98 0.88 5.23
N ARG A 104 -11.84 1.49 4.92
CA ARG A 104 -10.89 2.02 5.92
C ARG A 104 -11.42 3.14 6.80
N ARG A 105 -12.38 3.89 6.33
CA ARG A 105 -12.84 5.10 7.03
C ARG A 105 -14.35 5.14 7.19
N LYS A 106 -15.07 4.19 6.61
CA LYS A 106 -16.54 4.12 6.58
C LYS A 106 -17.22 5.47 6.33
N LYS A 107 -16.57 6.32 5.50
CA LYS A 107 -17.07 7.66 5.14
C LYS A 107 -18.09 7.64 4.02
N LEU A 108 -18.16 6.52 3.33
CA LEU A 108 -19.10 6.23 2.25
C LEU A 108 -19.75 4.89 2.55
N SER A 109 -21.02 4.75 2.23
CA SER A 109 -21.61 3.43 2.08
C SER A 109 -21.04 2.75 0.82
N VAL A 110 -21.13 1.42 0.75
CA VAL A 110 -20.73 0.67 -0.44
C VAL A 110 -21.44 1.18 -1.70
N SER A 111 -22.77 1.41 -1.61
CA SER A 111 -23.55 1.93 -2.73
C SER A 111 -23.09 3.32 -3.18
N GLN A 112 -22.74 4.21 -2.23
CA GLN A 112 -22.19 5.53 -2.57
C GLN A 112 -20.82 5.43 -3.23
N GLU A 113 -19.99 4.47 -2.84
CA GLU A 113 -18.68 4.24 -3.46
C GLU A 113 -18.84 3.74 -4.90
N ILE A 114 -19.69 2.72 -5.12
CA ILE A 114 -19.96 2.20 -6.47
C ILE A 114 -20.49 3.31 -7.39
N LYS A 115 -21.49 4.10 -6.95
CA LYS A 115 -21.97 5.26 -7.71
C LYS A 115 -20.89 6.28 -8.05
N ARG A 116 -19.89 6.44 -7.18
CA ARG A 116 -18.72 7.29 -7.51
C ARG A 116 -17.83 6.65 -8.57
N LEU A 117 -17.53 5.37 -8.45
CA LEU A 117 -16.70 4.66 -9.42
C LEU A 117 -17.33 4.65 -10.82
N GLU A 118 -18.67 4.64 -10.90
CA GLU A 118 -19.42 4.69 -12.16
C GLU A 118 -19.34 6.03 -12.92
N HIS A 119 -18.65 7.03 -12.36
CA HIS A 119 -18.27 8.23 -13.13
C HIS A 119 -17.06 7.98 -14.06
N ALA A 120 -16.45 6.80 -14.04
CA ALA A 120 -15.35 6.45 -14.93
C ALA A 120 -15.86 5.76 -16.21
N ASP A 121 -15.03 5.74 -17.24
CA ASP A 121 -15.21 4.86 -18.41
C ASP A 121 -14.46 3.53 -18.25
N TYR A 122 -13.45 3.50 -17.36
CA TYR A 122 -12.69 2.30 -17.02
C TYR A 122 -12.11 2.39 -15.60
N ILE A 123 -12.13 1.29 -14.89
CA ILE A 123 -11.62 1.18 -13.52
C ILE A 123 -10.44 0.21 -13.49
N ILE A 124 -9.34 0.62 -12.83
CA ILE A 124 -8.21 -0.25 -12.50
C ILE A 124 -8.23 -0.47 -10.98
N ALA A 125 -8.62 -1.67 -10.57
CA ALA A 125 -8.52 -2.13 -9.20
C ALA A 125 -7.04 -2.43 -8.85
N THR A 126 -6.71 -2.53 -7.57
CA THR A 126 -5.33 -2.83 -7.15
C THR A 126 -4.94 -4.28 -7.43
N ASN A 127 -5.90 -5.21 -7.34
CA ASN A 127 -5.68 -6.65 -7.46
C ASN A 127 -6.96 -7.37 -7.91
N PRO A 128 -6.89 -8.68 -8.24
CA PRO A 128 -8.05 -9.48 -8.65
C PRO A 128 -9.18 -9.52 -7.62
N ALA A 129 -8.87 -9.58 -6.32
CA ALA A 129 -9.90 -9.63 -5.27
C ALA A 129 -10.71 -8.33 -5.21
N MET A 130 -10.06 -7.17 -5.32
CA MET A 130 -10.76 -5.88 -5.41
C MET A 130 -11.56 -5.77 -6.71
N GLN A 131 -11.02 -6.24 -7.83
CA GLN A 131 -11.74 -6.30 -9.11
C GLN A 131 -13.04 -7.11 -8.96
N GLN A 132 -12.95 -8.31 -8.37
CA GLN A 132 -14.10 -9.16 -8.16
C GLN A 132 -15.11 -8.51 -7.20
N TRP A 133 -14.63 -7.90 -6.11
CA TRP A 133 -15.46 -7.17 -5.17
C TRP A 133 -16.30 -6.06 -5.83
N ILE A 134 -15.72 -5.34 -6.79
CA ILE A 134 -16.44 -4.28 -7.55
C ILE A 134 -17.49 -4.90 -8.49
N LYS A 135 -17.14 -5.99 -9.19
CA LYS A 135 -18.04 -6.71 -10.09
C LYS A 135 -19.26 -7.30 -9.37
N ASP A 136 -19.04 -7.90 -8.19
CA ASP A 136 -20.10 -8.50 -7.36
C ASP A 136 -21.14 -7.46 -6.87
N ARG A 137 -20.80 -6.17 -6.96
CA ARG A 137 -21.69 -5.06 -6.61
C ARG A 137 -22.34 -4.40 -7.82
N HIS A 138 -22.36 -5.16 -8.92
CA HIS A 138 -23.03 -4.77 -10.17
C HIS A 138 -22.57 -3.41 -10.74
N CYS A 139 -21.31 -3.03 -10.51
CA CYS A 139 -20.72 -1.87 -11.17
C CYS A 139 -20.75 -2.08 -12.69
N GLN A 140 -21.36 -1.14 -13.41
CA GLN A 140 -21.57 -1.27 -14.85
C GLN A 140 -20.33 -0.92 -15.69
N ILE A 141 -19.29 -0.39 -15.05
CA ILE A 141 -18.07 0.05 -15.72
C ILE A 141 -17.10 -1.13 -15.87
N PRO A 142 -16.42 -1.26 -17.02
CA PRO A 142 -15.37 -2.25 -17.19
C PRO A 142 -14.26 -2.09 -16.15
N VAL A 143 -13.91 -3.20 -15.48
CA VAL A 143 -12.90 -3.22 -14.39
C VAL A 143 -11.77 -4.17 -14.75
N GLY A 144 -10.56 -3.65 -14.84
CA GLY A 144 -9.32 -4.42 -14.83
C GLY A 144 -8.61 -4.34 -13.47
N HIS A 145 -7.41 -4.92 -13.38
CA HIS A 145 -6.61 -4.83 -12.16
C HIS A 145 -5.13 -4.62 -12.46
N LEU A 146 -4.40 -4.04 -11.49
CA LEU A 146 -2.96 -3.79 -11.54
C LEU A 146 -2.17 -5.06 -11.19
N GLY A 147 -2.55 -5.75 -10.12
CA GLY A 147 -1.84 -6.89 -9.53
C GLY A 147 -1.10 -6.49 -8.27
N VAL A 148 0.13 -6.04 -8.41
CA VAL A 148 0.99 -5.57 -7.31
C VAL A 148 1.50 -4.16 -7.63
N TRP A 149 1.81 -3.37 -6.61
CA TRP A 149 2.42 -2.05 -6.81
C TRP A 149 3.91 -2.16 -7.10
N ASP A 150 4.39 -1.39 -8.05
CA ASP A 150 5.82 -1.06 -8.10
C ASP A 150 6.24 -0.23 -6.89
N TYR A 151 7.51 -0.31 -6.52
CA TYR A 151 8.12 0.54 -5.52
C TYR A 151 9.36 1.21 -6.13
N LEU A 152 9.18 2.42 -6.64
CA LEU A 152 10.26 3.15 -7.30
C LEU A 152 11.30 3.60 -6.27
N SER A 153 12.54 3.20 -6.49
CA SER A 153 13.70 3.60 -5.69
C SER A 153 14.97 3.42 -6.51
N VAL A 154 15.91 4.33 -6.32
CA VAL A 154 17.29 4.18 -6.83
C VAL A 154 18.13 3.29 -5.92
N ALA A 155 17.73 3.18 -4.66
CA ALA A 155 18.38 2.34 -3.67
C ALA A 155 18.24 0.85 -4.03
N ARG A 156 19.24 0.06 -3.64
CA ARG A 156 19.25 -1.39 -3.84
C ARG A 156 19.56 -2.08 -2.52
N PRO A 157 18.93 -3.24 -2.25
CA PRO A 157 19.28 -4.02 -1.08
C PRO A 157 20.70 -4.59 -1.25
N ASP A 158 21.35 -4.87 -0.13
CA ASP A 158 22.62 -5.59 -0.14
C ASP A 158 22.37 -7.04 -0.60
N ALA A 159 22.73 -7.30 -1.86
CA ALA A 159 22.63 -8.64 -2.45
C ALA A 159 23.61 -9.65 -1.83
N HIS A 160 24.67 -9.17 -1.20
CA HIS A 160 25.74 -10.00 -0.56
C HIS A 160 25.52 -10.19 0.94
N LYS A 161 24.42 -9.62 1.50
CA LYS A 161 24.08 -9.84 2.90
C LYS A 161 24.06 -11.35 3.20
N GLU A 162 24.78 -11.75 4.23
CA GLU A 162 24.83 -13.15 4.67
C GLU A 162 23.41 -13.72 4.89
N LEU A 163 23.27 -15.02 4.63
CA LEU A 163 22.01 -15.71 4.89
C LEU A 163 21.82 -15.80 6.40
N PRO A 164 20.66 -15.36 6.91
CA PRO A 164 20.42 -15.42 8.34
C PRO A 164 20.22 -16.87 8.81
N SER A 165 20.45 -17.04 10.11
CA SER A 165 20.10 -18.26 10.84
C SER A 165 19.24 -17.88 12.05
N PRO A 166 18.44 -18.82 12.59
CA PRO A 166 17.70 -18.57 13.82
C PRO A 166 18.61 -18.07 14.96
N PRO A 167 18.13 -17.17 15.83
CA PRO A 167 16.78 -16.58 15.86
C PRO A 167 16.58 -15.48 14.80
N TYR A 168 15.52 -15.61 13.99
CA TYR A 168 15.19 -14.64 12.95
C TYR A 168 14.66 -13.32 13.52
N GLN A 169 14.74 -12.26 12.68
CA GLN A 169 14.23 -10.94 13.00
C GLN A 169 13.16 -10.54 11.97
N ILE A 170 11.96 -10.25 12.46
CA ILE A 170 10.84 -9.80 11.62
C ILE A 170 10.83 -8.28 11.54
N VAL A 171 10.69 -7.75 10.33
CA VAL A 171 10.53 -6.31 10.07
C VAL A 171 9.05 -5.97 9.98
N TYR A 172 8.60 -5.00 10.75
CA TYR A 172 7.31 -4.38 10.58
C TYR A 172 7.48 -2.89 10.32
N ALA A 173 7.16 -2.43 9.09
CA ALA A 173 7.39 -1.07 8.66
C ALA A 173 6.08 -0.32 8.33
N GLY A 174 6.00 0.94 8.73
CA GLY A 174 4.89 1.83 8.39
C GLY A 174 4.36 2.68 9.54
N ALA A 175 3.11 3.14 9.43
CA ALA A 175 2.44 3.82 10.55
C ALA A 175 2.08 2.79 11.63
N LEU A 176 2.63 2.98 12.84
CA LEU A 176 2.48 2.05 13.96
C LEU A 176 1.35 2.47 14.93
N SER A 177 0.36 3.22 14.43
CA SER A 177 -0.73 3.71 15.27
C SER A 177 -1.61 2.57 15.80
N ARG A 178 -2.00 2.64 17.08
CA ARG A 178 -2.87 1.66 17.72
C ARG A 178 -4.16 1.39 16.93
N ARG A 179 -4.75 2.45 16.36
CA ARG A 179 -5.95 2.31 15.53
C ARG A 179 -5.80 1.34 14.35
N LYS A 180 -4.59 1.20 13.82
CA LYS A 180 -4.32 0.34 12.67
C LYS A 180 -3.73 -1.00 13.08
N ASN A 181 -2.95 -1.01 14.15
CA ASN A 181 -2.05 -2.09 14.50
C ASN A 181 -2.16 -2.42 15.99
N ALA A 182 -3.40 -2.54 16.52
CA ALA A 182 -3.59 -2.86 17.93
C ALA A 182 -2.99 -4.23 18.30
N PHE A 183 -2.90 -5.16 17.33
CA PHE A 183 -2.26 -6.45 17.50
C PHE A 183 -0.83 -6.36 18.06
N LEU A 184 -0.07 -5.29 17.73
CA LEU A 184 1.30 -5.11 18.21
C LEU A 184 1.40 -5.09 19.73
N TYR A 185 0.36 -4.61 20.43
CA TYR A 185 0.34 -4.46 21.87
C TYR A 185 0.15 -5.77 22.63
N SER A 186 -0.34 -6.82 21.95
CA SER A 186 -0.50 -8.17 22.50
C SER A 186 0.41 -9.21 21.84
N TRP A 187 1.08 -8.84 20.74
CA TRP A 187 1.88 -9.81 19.98
C TRP A 187 3.11 -10.30 20.74
N GLY A 188 3.80 -9.41 21.48
CA GLY A 188 5.05 -9.77 22.16
C GLY A 188 4.91 -10.93 23.15
N GLU A 189 3.77 -11.05 23.86
CA GLU A 189 3.51 -12.17 24.78
C GLU A 189 3.35 -13.53 24.07
N LYS A 190 3.25 -13.54 22.73
CA LYS A 190 3.11 -14.74 21.91
C LYS A 190 4.39 -15.09 21.14
N ILE A 191 5.44 -14.30 21.28
CA ILE A 191 6.69 -14.48 20.53
C ILE A 191 7.60 -15.48 21.25
N GLU A 192 8.01 -16.52 20.51
CA GLU A 192 8.99 -17.49 20.95
C GLU A 192 10.07 -17.69 19.87
N GLY A 193 11.33 -17.47 20.21
CA GLY A 193 12.48 -17.79 19.35
C GLY A 193 12.74 -16.82 18.20
N TYR A 194 12.13 -15.60 18.21
CA TYR A 194 12.44 -14.54 17.26
C TYR A 194 12.24 -13.14 17.86
N SER A 195 12.59 -12.09 17.14
CA SER A 195 12.36 -10.70 17.57
C SER A 195 11.78 -9.87 16.44
N VAL A 196 11.28 -8.66 16.76
CA VAL A 196 10.60 -7.77 15.81
C VAL A 196 11.25 -6.40 15.79
N ASN A 197 11.70 -5.97 14.61
CA ASN A 197 12.19 -4.62 14.36
C ASN A 197 11.06 -3.74 13.84
N LEU A 198 10.69 -2.69 14.59
CA LEU A 198 9.60 -1.79 14.30
C LEU A 198 10.14 -0.50 13.65
N TYR A 199 9.88 -0.33 12.36
CA TYR A 199 10.22 0.87 11.59
C TYR A 199 9.00 1.76 11.39
N GLY A 200 8.98 2.91 12.02
CA GLY A 200 7.88 3.86 11.93
C GLY A 200 7.65 4.63 13.22
N SER A 201 6.47 5.22 13.35
CA SER A 201 6.09 6.00 14.52
C SER A 201 4.66 5.71 14.95
N GLY A 202 4.36 5.96 16.24
CA GLY A 202 3.02 5.83 16.81
C GLY A 202 2.79 4.55 17.60
N PHE A 203 3.85 3.78 17.92
CA PHE A 203 3.83 2.67 18.86
C PHE A 203 4.45 3.10 20.19
N PHE A 204 3.79 2.75 21.29
CA PHE A 204 4.21 3.03 22.66
C PHE A 204 4.64 1.71 23.31
N LEU A 205 5.95 1.49 23.40
CA LEU A 205 6.54 0.22 23.83
C LEU A 205 6.14 -0.14 25.28
N GLU A 206 6.00 0.87 26.14
CA GLU A 206 5.60 0.74 27.53
C GLU A 206 4.20 0.16 27.71
N GLU A 207 3.33 0.29 26.72
CA GLU A 207 1.98 -0.26 26.73
C GLU A 207 1.90 -1.69 26.16
N ALA A 208 2.99 -2.18 25.58
CA ALA A 208 3.02 -3.49 24.92
C ALA A 208 3.36 -4.60 25.91
N LYS A 209 2.70 -5.74 25.77
CA LYS A 209 3.06 -6.98 26.44
C LYS A 209 4.20 -7.68 25.69
N GLY A 210 5.08 -8.38 26.43
CA GLY A 210 6.26 -9.02 25.82
C GLY A 210 7.18 -8.04 25.09
N ARG A 211 7.34 -6.85 25.65
CA ARG A 211 8.05 -5.71 25.06
C ARG A 211 9.53 -5.98 24.77
N GLU A 212 10.13 -6.95 25.44
CA GLU A 212 11.52 -7.40 25.26
C GLU A 212 11.80 -7.96 23.87
N HIS A 213 10.75 -8.41 23.16
CA HIS A 213 10.85 -8.91 21.79
C HIS A 213 10.87 -7.80 20.73
N PHE A 214 10.52 -6.55 21.08
CA PHE A 214 10.45 -5.44 20.15
C PHE A 214 11.69 -4.54 20.21
N ARG A 215 12.19 -4.18 19.03
CA ARG A 215 13.26 -3.20 18.84
C ARG A 215 12.73 -2.02 18.03
N ILE A 216 12.67 -0.84 18.67
CA ILE A 216 12.18 0.38 18.02
C ILE A 216 13.30 0.98 17.17
N LYS A 217 13.13 0.96 15.86
CA LYS A 217 14.08 1.56 14.89
C LYS A 217 13.69 3.00 14.48
N GLY A 218 12.47 3.44 14.86
CA GLY A 218 11.97 4.75 14.49
C GLY A 218 11.61 4.87 13.01
N PHE A 219 11.33 6.09 12.59
CA PHE A 219 11.06 6.37 11.18
C PHE A 219 12.37 6.43 10.37
N VAL A 220 12.44 5.64 9.32
CA VAL A 220 13.56 5.62 8.36
C VAL A 220 13.01 5.92 6.97
N GLN A 221 13.72 6.73 6.20
CA GLN A 221 13.40 7.01 4.80
C GLN A 221 13.45 5.72 3.98
N SER A 222 12.57 5.59 2.98
CA SER A 222 12.43 4.33 2.23
C SER A 222 13.70 3.89 1.52
N ASP A 223 14.46 4.82 0.94
CA ASP A 223 15.70 4.46 0.25
C ASP A 223 16.76 3.97 1.24
N THR A 224 16.92 4.65 2.38
CA THR A 224 17.79 4.19 3.47
C THR A 224 17.33 2.84 4.03
N LEU A 225 16.01 2.64 4.17
CA LEU A 225 15.50 1.34 4.64
C LEU A 225 15.82 0.22 3.65
N ILE A 226 15.72 0.47 2.34
CA ILE A 226 16.06 -0.51 1.31
C ILE A 226 17.54 -0.92 1.40
N GLU A 227 18.45 0.04 1.63
CA GLU A 227 19.88 -0.19 1.69
C GLU A 227 20.34 -0.86 2.99
N SER A 228 19.66 -0.58 4.12
CA SER A 228 20.18 -0.90 5.45
C SER A 228 19.18 -1.54 6.40
N VAL A 229 18.13 -2.20 5.87
CA VAL A 229 17.13 -2.86 6.71
C VAL A 229 17.75 -3.96 7.55
N GLU A 230 17.54 -3.88 8.85
CA GLU A 230 17.89 -4.94 9.79
C GLU A 230 16.70 -5.86 9.98
N GLY A 231 16.86 -7.11 9.59
CA GLY A 231 15.86 -8.16 9.71
C GLY A 231 15.84 -9.09 8.52
N ASP A 232 15.04 -10.13 8.61
CA ASP A 232 15.08 -11.30 7.74
C ASP A 232 13.78 -11.48 6.96
N PHE A 233 12.66 -11.13 7.56
CA PHE A 233 11.33 -11.23 6.93
C PHE A 233 10.56 -9.92 7.11
N GLY A 234 9.74 -9.57 6.12
CA GLY A 234 8.82 -8.42 6.22
C GLY A 234 7.38 -8.87 6.50
N LEU A 235 6.77 -8.38 7.60
CA LEU A 235 5.41 -8.77 7.97
C LEU A 235 4.33 -7.86 7.37
N VAL A 236 3.37 -8.46 6.70
CA VAL A 236 2.14 -7.84 6.19
C VAL A 236 0.95 -8.32 7.04
N TRP A 237 0.66 -7.56 8.08
CA TRP A 237 -0.42 -7.79 9.02
C TRP A 237 -0.98 -6.45 9.46
N ASP A 238 -2.29 -6.32 9.59
CA ASP A 238 -2.95 -5.12 10.12
C ASP A 238 -4.16 -5.56 10.97
N GLY A 239 -4.65 -4.66 11.83
CA GLY A 239 -5.86 -4.90 12.62
C GLY A 239 -5.63 -5.08 14.11
N ASP A 240 -6.59 -5.73 14.75
CA ASP A 240 -6.72 -5.65 16.20
C ASP A 240 -6.29 -6.94 16.91
N SER A 241 -6.08 -8.05 16.19
CA SER A 241 -5.82 -9.35 16.77
C SER A 241 -4.56 -10.02 16.21
N VAL A 242 -3.96 -10.89 17.02
CA VAL A 242 -2.86 -11.79 16.65
C VAL A 242 -3.36 -13.10 16.02
N GLU A 243 -4.65 -13.42 16.22
CA GLU A 243 -5.27 -14.65 15.73
C GLU A 243 -5.71 -14.52 14.25
N THR A 244 -6.04 -13.32 13.81
CA THR A 244 -6.44 -13.03 12.42
C THR A 244 -6.40 -11.54 12.16
N CYS A 245 -6.27 -11.15 10.90
CA CYS A 245 -6.43 -9.74 10.53
C CYS A 245 -7.90 -9.34 10.57
N CYS A 246 -8.32 -8.67 11.64
CA CYS A 246 -9.69 -8.22 11.88
C CYS A 246 -9.78 -6.70 12.05
N GLY A 247 -11.02 -6.20 12.20
CA GLY A 247 -11.31 -4.76 12.23
C GLY A 247 -11.16 -4.09 10.85
N ASP A 248 -11.45 -2.79 10.79
CA ASP A 248 -11.53 -2.03 9.53
C ASP A 248 -10.26 -2.09 8.67
N PHE A 249 -9.10 -2.22 9.29
CA PHE A 249 -7.81 -2.28 8.59
C PHE A 249 -7.40 -3.72 8.27
N GLY A 250 -7.64 -4.64 9.19
CA GLY A 250 -7.27 -6.04 9.02
C GLY A 250 -8.13 -6.73 7.94
N GLU A 251 -9.44 -6.61 8.04
CA GLU A 251 -10.37 -7.18 7.04
C GLU A 251 -10.13 -6.61 5.64
N TYR A 252 -9.70 -5.35 5.55
CA TYR A 252 -9.43 -4.72 4.26
C TYR A 252 -8.25 -5.33 3.52
N LEU A 253 -7.34 -6.07 4.21
CA LEU A 253 -6.27 -6.83 3.55
C LEU A 253 -6.80 -7.87 2.55
N GLN A 254 -8.05 -8.33 2.69
CA GLN A 254 -8.69 -9.23 1.72
C GLN A 254 -8.92 -8.57 0.35
N PHE A 255 -8.86 -7.25 0.27
CA PHE A 255 -9.21 -6.51 -0.95
C PHE A 255 -8.13 -5.55 -1.42
N ASN A 256 -7.27 -5.04 -0.53
CA ASN A 256 -6.26 -4.06 -0.90
C ASN A 256 -4.91 -4.71 -1.27
N THR A 257 -4.04 -3.90 -1.86
CA THR A 257 -2.63 -4.23 -2.11
C THR A 257 -1.78 -3.34 -1.21
N PRO A 258 -1.37 -3.80 -0.02
CA PRO A 258 -0.55 -3.01 0.88
C PRO A 258 0.81 -2.69 0.26
N HIS A 259 1.15 -1.41 0.16
CA HIS A 259 2.42 -0.96 -0.42
C HIS A 259 3.65 -1.43 0.37
N LYS A 260 3.46 -1.85 1.65
CA LYS A 260 4.51 -2.47 2.45
C LYS A 260 4.99 -3.81 1.87
N THR A 261 4.14 -4.57 1.18
CA THR A 261 4.54 -5.80 0.47
C THR A 261 5.61 -5.48 -0.57
N SER A 262 5.37 -4.49 -1.41
CA SER A 262 6.34 -4.04 -2.43
C SER A 262 7.60 -3.45 -1.80
N LEU A 263 7.49 -2.76 -0.67
CA LEU A 263 8.65 -2.26 0.08
C LEU A 263 9.53 -3.42 0.57
N TYR A 264 8.96 -4.47 1.17
CA TYR A 264 9.73 -5.61 1.66
C TYR A 264 10.41 -6.36 0.52
N ILE A 265 9.70 -6.60 -0.59
CA ILE A 265 10.28 -7.14 -1.82
C ILE A 265 11.44 -6.26 -2.28
N ARG A 266 11.26 -4.94 -2.29
CA ARG A 266 12.32 -3.99 -2.68
C ARG A 266 13.50 -3.97 -1.72
N CYS A 267 13.29 -4.31 -0.43
CA CYS A 267 14.34 -4.51 0.56
C CYS A 267 15.06 -5.88 0.45
N GLY A 268 14.63 -6.75 -0.44
CA GLY A 268 15.16 -8.13 -0.54
C GLY A 268 14.74 -9.04 0.61
N LEU A 269 13.60 -8.72 1.28
CA LEU A 269 13.07 -9.49 2.40
C LEU A 269 11.95 -10.44 1.92
N PRO A 270 12.05 -11.75 2.19
CA PRO A 270 10.89 -12.64 2.10
C PRO A 270 9.71 -12.11 2.93
N VAL A 271 8.49 -12.29 2.40
CA VAL A 271 7.29 -11.69 2.94
C VAL A 271 6.51 -12.68 3.79
N ILE A 272 6.17 -12.31 5.01
CA ILE A 272 5.16 -13.01 5.81
C ILE A 272 3.84 -12.26 5.64
N ILE A 273 2.80 -12.97 5.22
CA ILE A 273 1.50 -12.37 4.92
C ILE A 273 0.35 -13.20 5.49
N TRP A 274 -0.72 -12.51 5.91
CA TRP A 274 -1.95 -13.20 6.28
C TRP A 274 -2.50 -14.02 5.11
N GLU A 275 -2.82 -15.29 5.35
CA GLU A 275 -3.23 -16.25 4.30
C GLU A 275 -4.48 -15.82 3.50
N ARG A 276 -5.37 -15.02 4.12
CA ARG A 276 -6.58 -14.50 3.48
C ARG A 276 -6.40 -13.10 2.86
N ALA A 277 -5.19 -12.56 2.88
CA ALA A 277 -4.90 -11.28 2.21
C ALA A 277 -4.98 -11.44 0.69
N ALA A 278 -5.43 -10.39 -0.01
CA ALA A 278 -5.55 -10.37 -1.47
C ALA A 278 -4.24 -10.70 -2.20
N LEU A 279 -3.09 -10.42 -1.58
CA LEU A 279 -1.77 -10.72 -2.14
C LEU A 279 -1.19 -12.08 -1.69
N ALA A 280 -1.86 -12.83 -0.82
CA ALA A 280 -1.36 -14.15 -0.39
C ALA A 280 -1.15 -15.12 -1.57
N PRO A 281 -2.06 -15.23 -2.55
CA PRO A 281 -1.83 -16.05 -3.75
C PRO A 281 -0.61 -15.62 -4.56
N PHE A 282 -0.33 -14.31 -4.65
CA PHE A 282 0.86 -13.79 -5.34
C PHE A 282 2.15 -14.18 -4.61
N VAL A 283 2.18 -14.02 -3.28
CA VAL A 283 3.34 -14.41 -2.45
C VAL A 283 3.59 -15.92 -2.56
N GLN A 284 2.55 -16.74 -2.48
CA GLN A 284 2.63 -18.19 -2.52
C GLN A 284 3.08 -18.70 -3.91
N SER A 285 2.42 -18.25 -4.98
CA SER A 285 2.71 -18.73 -6.35
C SER A 285 4.10 -18.36 -6.83
N ASN A 286 4.66 -17.23 -6.35
CA ASN A 286 6.01 -16.79 -6.67
C ASN A 286 7.05 -17.23 -5.63
N ARG A 287 6.66 -17.97 -4.59
CA ARG A 287 7.54 -18.41 -3.47
C ARG A 287 8.33 -17.26 -2.86
N LEU A 288 7.63 -16.14 -2.57
CA LEU A 288 8.25 -14.93 -2.02
C LEU A 288 8.31 -14.94 -0.49
N GLY A 289 7.77 -15.96 0.17
CA GLY A 289 7.71 -16.03 1.63
C GLY A 289 6.60 -16.94 2.15
N LEU A 290 6.05 -16.59 3.31
CA LEU A 290 5.14 -17.42 4.09
C LEU A 290 3.72 -16.83 4.13
N CYS A 291 2.70 -17.70 4.00
CA CYS A 291 1.31 -17.36 4.29
C CYS A 291 0.91 -17.98 5.62
N ILE A 292 0.37 -17.19 6.55
CA ILE A 292 0.04 -17.63 7.91
C ILE A 292 -1.41 -17.30 8.26
N GLY A 293 -2.04 -18.16 9.08
CA GLY A 293 -3.39 -17.94 9.60
C GLY A 293 -3.38 -17.03 10.82
N LYS A 294 -2.43 -17.24 11.75
CA LYS A 294 -2.24 -16.47 12.99
C LYS A 294 -0.75 -16.20 13.25
N LEU A 295 -0.45 -15.15 14.03
CA LEU A 295 0.94 -14.76 14.31
C LEU A 295 1.70 -15.80 15.15
N GLU A 296 1.02 -16.56 15.97
CA GLU A 296 1.61 -17.65 16.78
C GLU A 296 2.18 -18.80 15.93
N ASP A 297 1.68 -18.97 14.68
CA ASP A 297 2.22 -19.96 13.75
C ASP A 297 3.72 -19.72 13.45
N LEU A 298 4.18 -18.48 13.59
CA LEU A 298 5.59 -18.10 13.37
C LEU A 298 6.55 -18.79 14.33
N ASN A 299 6.15 -19.07 15.57
CA ASN A 299 6.99 -19.74 16.57
C ASN A 299 7.51 -21.10 16.03
N ARG A 300 6.64 -21.86 15.38
CA ARG A 300 6.96 -23.15 14.78
C ARG A 300 7.57 -23.00 13.38
N LEU A 301 6.98 -22.16 12.54
CA LEU A 301 7.39 -22.04 11.13
C LEU A 301 8.82 -21.53 11.01
N LEU A 302 9.19 -20.47 11.75
CA LEU A 302 10.55 -19.91 11.68
C LEU A 302 11.62 -20.88 12.15
N LEU A 303 11.32 -21.75 13.12
CA LEU A 303 12.25 -22.79 13.56
C LEU A 303 12.41 -23.92 12.54
N SER A 304 11.42 -24.14 11.67
CA SER A 304 11.44 -25.21 10.68
C SER A 304 12.03 -24.81 9.32
N ILE A 305 12.25 -23.52 9.06
CA ILE A 305 12.79 -23.03 7.80
C ILE A 305 14.26 -23.44 7.68
N THR A 306 14.59 -24.18 6.62
CA THR A 306 15.96 -24.50 6.26
C THR A 306 16.65 -23.30 5.61
N VAL A 307 17.99 -23.30 5.62
CA VAL A 307 18.80 -22.27 4.95
C VAL A 307 18.51 -22.24 3.45
N GLU A 308 18.25 -23.40 2.84
CA GLU A 308 17.93 -23.55 1.42
C GLU A 308 16.58 -22.92 1.09
N GLU A 309 15.55 -23.16 1.90
CA GLU A 309 14.22 -22.57 1.72
C GLU A 309 14.26 -21.04 1.87
N TYR A 310 15.00 -20.55 2.88
CA TYR A 310 15.17 -19.09 3.03
C TYR A 310 15.89 -18.49 1.81
N ARG A 311 16.97 -19.15 1.35
CA ARG A 311 17.75 -18.73 0.16
C ARG A 311 16.85 -18.70 -1.09
N GLU A 312 16.01 -19.71 -1.30
CA GLU A 312 15.07 -19.74 -2.41
C GLU A 312 14.11 -18.56 -2.36
N MET A 313 13.44 -18.33 -1.21
CA MET A 313 12.53 -17.19 -1.03
C MET A 313 13.24 -15.86 -1.29
N ARG A 314 14.43 -15.66 -0.73
CA ARG A 314 15.21 -14.42 -0.93
C ARG A 314 15.62 -14.24 -2.39
N ASN A 315 16.07 -15.28 -3.07
CA ASN A 315 16.42 -15.21 -4.50
C ASN A 315 15.21 -14.84 -5.36
N ASN A 316 14.02 -15.36 -5.04
CA ASN A 316 12.79 -15.04 -5.75
C ASN A 316 12.37 -13.57 -5.52
N VAL A 317 12.60 -13.05 -4.32
CA VAL A 317 12.35 -11.64 -3.99
C VAL A 317 13.31 -10.70 -4.72
N LEU A 318 14.55 -11.09 -4.94
CA LEU A 318 15.58 -10.28 -5.61
C LEU A 318 15.49 -10.28 -7.15
N ARG A 319 14.72 -11.18 -7.74
CA ARG A 319 14.45 -11.24 -9.20
C ARG A 319 13.43 -10.18 -9.63
#